data_f1853f39650d14b8b29c9dbd74a1bab0
#
_entry.id   f1853f39650d14b8b29c9dbd74a1bab0
#
_cell.length_a   1.000
_cell.length_b   1.000
_cell.length_c   1.000
_cell.angle_alpha   90.00
_cell.angle_beta   90.00
_cell.angle_gamma   90.00
#
_symmetry.space_group_name_H-M   'P 1'
#
loop_
_entity.id
_entity.type
_entity.pdbx_description
1 polymer ?
#
loop_
_entity_poly.entity_id
_entity_poly.type
_entity_poly.pdbx_seq_one_letter_code
_entity_poly.pdbx_strand_id
1 'polypeptide(L)'
;MLAACAGCYLLWWGVAFYPDRHAPLWLSGILLVATAVCGIMAVNWMVQGNFQTEGIRKGVSGGWILAGGVICYIVLLVISNLVFHRMVTTELFLIIGWAVLNLVTVNTLYASGLFSAGISVAFCVLTLAVVIGSLYCYMIYYNLEKWKGYIDGFLPLVMVGIAMLIMAGAMLYKK
;
A
#
# COMPACT_ATOMS: atom_id res chain seq x y z
N MET A 1 -1.67 12.45 -2.97
CA MET A 1 -0.72 11.75 -3.84
C MET A 1 -0.78 10.22 -3.70
N LEU A 2 -0.72 9.62 -2.49
CA LEU A 2 -0.83 8.15 -2.34
C LEU A 2 -2.11 7.57 -2.96
N ALA A 3 -3.26 8.21 -2.76
CA ALA A 3 -4.52 7.79 -3.40
C ALA A 3 -4.46 7.86 -4.94
N ALA A 4 -3.79 8.87 -5.49
CA ALA A 4 -3.58 8.98 -6.94
C ALA A 4 -2.64 7.89 -7.45
N CYS A 5 -1.55 7.60 -6.71
CA CYS A 5 -0.62 6.51 -7.01
C CYS A 5 -1.36 5.15 -7.02
N ALA A 6 -2.14 4.87 -5.97
CA ALA A 6 -2.94 3.64 -5.88
C ALA A 6 -3.96 3.54 -7.03
N GLY A 7 -4.63 4.64 -7.40
CA GLY A 7 -5.56 4.68 -8.52
C GLY A 7 -4.90 4.42 -9.87
N CYS A 8 -3.76 5.07 -10.14
CA CYS A 8 -2.99 4.84 -11.38
C CYS A 8 -2.48 3.39 -11.46
N TYR A 9 -2.00 2.82 -10.35
CA TYR A 9 -1.54 1.45 -10.30
C TYR A 9 -2.67 0.44 -10.54
N LEU A 10 -3.83 0.70 -9.94
CA LEU A 10 -5.04 -0.10 -10.13
C LEU A 10 -5.50 -0.09 -11.59
N LEU A 11 -5.50 1.09 -12.23
CA LEU A 11 -5.82 1.21 -13.65
C LEU A 11 -4.78 0.50 -14.53
N TRP A 12 -3.49 0.67 -14.22
CA TRP A 12 -2.42 -0.03 -14.93
C TRP A 12 -2.60 -1.54 -14.84
N TRP A 13 -2.80 -2.07 -13.66
CA TRP A 13 -2.97 -3.51 -13.44
C TRP A 13 -4.22 -4.04 -14.17
N GLY A 14 -5.34 -3.33 -14.03
CA GLY A 14 -6.60 -3.68 -14.70
C GLY A 14 -6.47 -3.72 -16.23
N VAL A 15 -5.69 -2.81 -16.79
CA VAL A 15 -5.46 -2.74 -18.25
C VAL A 15 -4.41 -3.75 -18.71
N ALA A 16 -3.30 -3.90 -17.96
CA ALA A 16 -2.16 -4.72 -18.36
C ALA A 16 -2.45 -6.23 -18.28
N PHE A 17 -3.25 -6.65 -17.28
CA PHE A 17 -3.53 -8.07 -17.01
C PHE A 17 -4.94 -8.52 -17.42
N TYR A 18 -5.65 -7.71 -18.22
CA TYR A 18 -6.98 -8.09 -18.71
C TYR A 18 -6.92 -9.40 -19.53
N PRO A 19 -7.70 -10.46 -19.18
CA PRO A 19 -7.49 -11.81 -19.70
C PRO A 19 -7.64 -11.97 -21.22
N ASP A 20 -8.55 -11.20 -21.85
CA ASP A 20 -8.97 -11.42 -23.24
C ASP A 20 -8.47 -10.33 -24.22
N ARG A 21 -7.83 -9.29 -23.72
CA ARG A 21 -7.32 -8.18 -24.56
C ARG A 21 -5.96 -7.71 -24.07
N HIS A 22 -4.98 -7.74 -24.94
CA HIS A 22 -3.70 -7.09 -24.69
C HIS A 22 -3.85 -5.58 -24.90
N ALA A 23 -3.71 -4.83 -23.83
CA ALA A 23 -3.65 -3.38 -23.94
C ALA A 23 -2.43 -2.95 -24.76
N PRO A 24 -2.54 -1.83 -25.50
CA PRO A 24 -1.40 -1.29 -26.20
C PRO A 24 -0.30 -0.92 -25.21
N LEU A 25 0.96 -1.32 -25.51
CA LEU A 25 2.12 -1.12 -24.64
C LEU A 25 2.32 0.33 -24.20
N TRP A 26 1.99 1.29 -25.08
CA TRP A 26 2.11 2.72 -24.75
C TRP A 26 1.16 3.15 -23.64
N LEU A 27 -0.09 2.64 -23.60
CA LEU A 27 -1.05 2.96 -22.55
C LEU A 27 -0.62 2.40 -21.21
N SER A 28 -0.19 1.13 -21.19
CA SER A 28 0.37 0.48 -20.01
C SER A 28 1.61 1.23 -19.51
N GLY A 29 2.50 1.65 -20.42
CA GLY A 29 3.68 2.43 -20.07
C GLY A 29 3.36 3.78 -19.44
N ILE A 30 2.41 4.54 -20.00
CA ILE A 30 1.98 5.84 -19.44
C ILE A 30 1.41 5.67 -18.02
N LEU A 31 0.55 4.69 -17.80
CA LEU A 31 -0.04 4.44 -16.48
C LEU A 31 1.01 4.02 -15.44
N LEU A 32 1.99 3.21 -15.85
CA LEU A 32 3.09 2.81 -14.96
C LEU A 32 3.98 4.01 -14.59
N VAL A 33 4.32 4.85 -15.56
CA VAL A 33 5.09 6.08 -15.32
C VAL A 33 4.32 7.04 -14.41
N ALA A 34 3.01 7.24 -14.64
CA ALA A 34 2.18 8.06 -13.78
C ALA A 34 2.15 7.51 -12.35
N THR A 35 2.05 6.20 -12.17
CA THR A 35 2.13 5.54 -10.86
C THR A 35 3.46 5.83 -10.18
N ALA A 36 4.58 5.68 -10.90
CA ALA A 36 5.92 5.92 -10.35
C ALA A 36 6.10 7.39 -9.95
N VAL A 37 5.69 8.34 -10.79
CA VAL A 37 5.77 9.77 -10.49
C VAL A 37 4.94 10.13 -9.25
N CYS A 38 3.69 9.68 -9.18
CA CYS A 38 2.83 9.91 -8.01
C CYS A 38 3.41 9.29 -6.74
N GLY A 39 4.01 8.10 -6.84
CA GLY A 39 4.67 7.41 -5.73
C GLY A 39 5.90 8.17 -5.23
N ILE A 40 6.78 8.59 -6.12
CA ILE A 40 7.99 9.37 -5.77
C ILE A 40 7.59 10.70 -5.10
N MET A 41 6.61 11.41 -5.66
CA MET A 41 6.12 12.66 -5.07
C MET A 41 5.51 12.43 -3.68
N ALA A 42 4.75 11.35 -3.50
CA ALA A 42 4.17 11.00 -2.21
C ALA A 42 5.27 10.72 -1.17
N VAL A 43 6.26 9.90 -1.51
CA VAL A 43 7.41 9.59 -0.62
C VAL A 43 8.19 10.85 -0.28
N ASN A 44 8.50 11.71 -1.28
CA ASN A 44 9.22 12.94 -1.05
C ASN A 44 8.49 13.86 -0.05
N TRP A 45 7.18 14.05 -0.21
CA TRP A 45 6.39 14.85 0.72
C TRP A 45 6.29 14.24 2.12
N MET A 46 6.25 12.90 2.22
CA MET A 46 6.27 12.21 3.51
C MET A 46 7.62 12.40 4.23
N VAL A 47 8.72 12.28 3.50
CA VAL A 47 10.06 12.51 4.04
C VAL A 47 10.20 13.95 4.55
N GLN A 48 9.79 14.94 3.74
CA GLN A 48 9.83 16.34 4.14
C GLN A 48 8.93 16.61 5.38
N GLY A 49 7.72 16.04 5.42
CA GLY A 49 6.82 16.15 6.56
C GLY A 49 7.40 15.56 7.85
N ASN A 50 8.07 14.40 7.77
CA ASN A 50 8.72 13.78 8.93
C ASN A 50 9.86 14.65 9.48
N PHE A 51 10.69 15.27 8.64
CA PHE A 51 11.76 16.16 9.09
C PHE A 51 11.24 17.43 9.75
N GLN A 52 10.07 17.94 9.33
CA GLN A 52 9.45 19.13 9.95
C GLN A 52 8.82 18.82 11.32
N THR A 53 8.50 17.55 11.61
CA THR A 53 7.86 17.13 12.87
C THR A 53 8.86 16.66 13.93
N GLU A 54 10.16 16.70 13.70
CA GLU A 54 11.20 16.27 14.66
C GLU A 54 11.14 17.02 16.01
N GLY A 55 10.52 18.19 16.08
CA GLY A 55 10.27 18.94 17.33
C GLY A 55 9.05 18.52 18.12
N ILE A 56 8.16 17.71 17.58
CA ILE A 56 6.89 17.30 18.20
C ILE A 56 7.03 15.87 18.71
N ARG A 57 7.21 15.70 20.04
CA ARG A 57 7.39 14.40 20.73
C ARG A 57 6.14 13.49 20.76
N LYS A 58 5.25 13.58 19.78
CA LYS A 58 4.07 12.69 19.67
C LYS A 58 4.26 11.76 18.47
N GLY A 59 4.16 10.46 18.72
CA GLY A 59 4.28 9.45 17.66
C GLY A 59 5.57 8.62 17.77
N VAL A 60 5.71 7.67 16.87
CA VAL A 60 6.85 6.77 16.76
C VAL A 60 7.80 7.30 15.70
N SER A 61 9.12 7.15 15.90
CA SER A 61 10.08 7.52 14.85
C SER A 61 9.80 6.70 13.57
N GLY A 62 9.77 7.38 12.44
CA GLY A 62 9.57 6.74 11.12
C GLY A 62 10.58 5.65 10.81
N GLY A 63 11.79 5.77 11.37
CA GLY A 63 12.83 4.74 11.28
C GLY A 63 12.43 3.41 11.93
N TRP A 64 11.72 3.45 13.07
CA TRP A 64 11.22 2.22 13.71
C TRP A 64 10.10 1.58 12.91
N ILE A 65 9.23 2.36 12.27
CA ILE A 65 8.18 1.84 11.38
C ILE A 65 8.82 1.16 10.16
N LEU A 66 9.83 1.78 9.58
CA LEU A 66 10.58 1.21 8.46
C LEU A 66 11.30 -0.08 8.86
N ALA A 67 12.01 -0.07 9.99
CA ALA A 67 12.71 -1.26 10.51
C ALA A 67 11.72 -2.41 10.77
N GLY A 68 10.57 -2.12 11.39
CA GLY A 68 9.50 -3.09 11.60
C GLY A 68 8.96 -3.66 10.28
N GLY A 69 8.79 -2.82 9.26
CA GLY A 69 8.40 -3.24 7.91
C GLY A 69 9.40 -4.18 7.26
N VAL A 70 10.70 -3.88 7.35
CA VAL A 70 11.78 -4.74 6.83
C VAL A 70 11.79 -6.09 7.55
N ILE A 71 11.69 -6.09 8.86
CA ILE A 71 11.63 -7.33 9.66
C ILE A 71 10.40 -8.15 9.28
N CYS A 72 9.23 -7.51 9.19
CA CYS A 72 7.98 -8.16 8.79
C CYS A 72 8.10 -8.76 7.38
N TYR A 73 8.69 -8.04 6.43
CA TYR A 73 8.96 -8.54 5.08
C TYR A 73 9.82 -9.79 5.09
N ILE A 74 10.94 -9.79 5.82
CA ILE A 74 11.86 -10.93 5.90
C ILE A 74 11.17 -12.13 6.54
N VAL A 75 10.44 -11.93 7.64
CA VAL A 75 9.71 -13.01 8.33
C VAL A 75 8.66 -13.63 7.42
N LEU A 76 7.85 -12.81 6.75
CA LEU A 76 6.83 -13.30 5.82
C LEU A 76 7.42 -13.95 4.58
N LEU A 77 8.57 -13.50 4.10
CA LEU A 77 9.30 -14.14 3.00
C LEU A 77 9.76 -15.54 3.39
N VAL A 78 10.33 -15.71 4.59
CA VAL A 78 10.74 -17.02 5.13
C VAL A 78 9.53 -17.93 5.32
N ILE A 79 8.44 -17.41 5.92
CA ILE A 79 7.21 -18.20 6.12
C ILE A 79 6.62 -18.62 4.77
N SER A 80 6.56 -17.72 3.78
CA SER A 80 6.02 -18.04 2.46
C SER A 80 6.83 -19.14 1.76
N ASN A 81 8.15 -19.09 1.88
CA ASN A 81 9.03 -20.13 1.32
C ASN A 81 8.86 -21.48 2.02
N LEU A 82 8.75 -21.48 3.36
CA LEU A 82 8.60 -22.71 4.14
C LEU A 82 7.22 -23.36 3.98
N VAL A 83 6.16 -22.55 3.94
CA VAL A 83 4.77 -23.05 3.93
C VAL A 83 4.28 -23.30 2.51
N PHE A 84 4.60 -22.42 1.57
CA PHE A 84 4.07 -22.49 0.20
C PHE A 84 5.08 -23.01 -0.82
N HIS A 85 6.33 -23.27 -0.41
CA HIS A 85 7.43 -23.71 -1.28
C HIS A 85 7.62 -22.77 -2.51
N ARG A 86 7.28 -21.51 -2.36
CA ARG A 86 7.39 -20.46 -3.39
C ARG A 86 7.97 -19.18 -2.81
N MET A 87 8.95 -18.61 -3.47
CA MET A 87 9.45 -17.28 -3.13
C MET A 87 8.52 -16.20 -3.71
N VAL A 88 7.80 -15.58 -2.84
CA VAL A 88 6.84 -14.51 -3.11
C VAL A 88 7.51 -13.19 -2.80
N THR A 89 8.29 -12.67 -3.74
CA THR A 89 9.13 -11.49 -3.46
C THR A 89 8.44 -10.17 -3.80
N THR A 90 7.93 -10.04 -5.01
CA THR A 90 7.46 -8.75 -5.55
C THR A 90 6.15 -8.31 -4.91
N GLU A 91 5.17 -9.20 -4.83
CA GLU A 91 3.84 -8.90 -4.31
C GLU A 91 3.89 -8.64 -2.81
N LEU A 92 4.67 -9.44 -2.08
CA LEU A 92 4.91 -9.23 -0.66
C LEU A 92 5.61 -7.89 -0.40
N PHE A 93 6.58 -7.53 -1.24
CA PHE A 93 7.26 -6.24 -1.17
C PHE A 93 6.28 -5.08 -1.39
N LEU A 94 5.38 -5.18 -2.36
CA LEU A 94 4.37 -4.16 -2.64
C LEU A 94 3.38 -4.01 -1.48
N ILE A 95 2.89 -5.12 -0.93
CA ILE A 95 1.94 -5.11 0.21
C ILE A 95 2.59 -4.48 1.44
N ILE A 96 3.79 -4.93 1.81
CA ILE A 96 4.49 -4.42 2.99
C ILE A 96 4.97 -2.98 2.76
N GLY A 97 5.48 -2.67 1.58
CA GLY A 97 5.86 -1.30 1.21
C GLY A 97 4.70 -0.33 1.33
N TRP A 98 3.53 -0.68 0.81
CA TRP A 98 2.32 0.12 0.98
C TRP A 98 1.93 0.26 2.46
N ALA A 99 1.95 -0.83 3.24
CA ALA A 99 1.60 -0.79 4.65
C ALA A 99 2.53 0.15 5.44
N VAL A 100 3.83 0.07 5.21
CA VAL A 100 4.82 0.97 5.83
C VAL A 100 4.53 2.43 5.47
N LEU A 101 4.33 2.74 4.19
CA LEU A 101 4.00 4.08 3.74
C LEU A 101 2.71 4.61 4.38
N ASN A 102 1.69 3.76 4.49
CA ASN A 102 0.44 4.12 5.13
C ASN A 102 0.63 4.39 6.64
N LEU A 103 1.35 3.52 7.35
CA LEU A 103 1.63 3.69 8.77
C LEU A 103 2.47 4.93 9.05
N VAL A 104 3.47 5.24 8.22
CA VAL A 104 4.24 6.49 8.31
C VAL A 104 3.34 7.70 8.12
N THR A 105 2.41 7.65 7.15
CA THR A 105 1.44 8.73 6.93
C THR A 105 0.54 8.94 8.14
N VAL A 106 -0.04 7.86 8.68
CA VAL A 106 -0.90 7.91 9.87
C VAL A 106 -0.14 8.47 11.08
N ASN A 107 1.10 8.02 11.28
CA ASN A 107 1.97 8.50 12.34
C ASN A 107 2.28 10.00 12.21
N THR A 108 2.58 10.46 10.98
CA THR A 108 2.82 11.89 10.71
C THR A 108 1.58 12.75 10.97
N LEU A 109 0.40 12.27 10.57
CA LEU A 109 -0.88 12.96 10.82
C LEU A 109 -1.24 12.98 12.31
N TYR A 110 -0.88 11.94 13.05
CA TYR A 110 -1.00 11.90 14.50
C TYR A 110 -0.03 12.87 15.18
N ALA A 111 1.24 12.87 14.77
CA ALA A 111 2.27 13.75 15.32
C ALA A 111 1.96 15.22 15.06
N SER A 112 1.40 15.57 13.89
CA SER A 112 0.95 16.92 13.56
C SER A 112 -0.34 17.35 14.27
N GLY A 113 -0.99 16.46 15.01
CA GLY A 113 -2.26 16.73 15.72
C GLY A 113 -3.49 16.74 14.84
N LEU A 114 -3.38 16.45 13.53
CA LEU A 114 -4.52 16.34 12.62
C LEU A 114 -5.39 15.12 12.96
N PHE A 115 -4.77 14.01 13.37
CA PHE A 115 -5.49 12.81 13.79
C PHE A 115 -5.45 12.66 15.31
N SER A 116 -6.59 12.29 15.91
CA SER A 116 -6.65 11.85 17.30
C SER A 116 -6.09 10.42 17.42
N ALA A 117 -5.73 10.00 18.64
CA ALA A 117 -5.25 8.65 18.90
C ALA A 117 -6.25 7.57 18.41
N GLY A 118 -7.56 7.76 18.63
CA GLY A 118 -8.59 6.83 18.19
C GLY A 118 -8.66 6.68 16.67
N ILE A 119 -8.57 7.79 15.93
CA ILE A 119 -8.54 7.77 14.45
C ILE A 119 -7.27 7.07 13.96
N SER A 120 -6.12 7.35 14.57
CA SER A 120 -4.85 6.73 14.18
C SER A 120 -4.88 5.21 14.40
N VAL A 121 -5.41 4.76 15.54
CA VAL A 121 -5.60 3.33 15.82
C VAL A 121 -6.55 2.70 14.80
N ALA A 122 -7.66 3.34 14.45
CA ALA A 122 -8.59 2.84 13.45
C ALA A 122 -7.90 2.65 12.08
N PHE A 123 -7.06 3.61 11.66
CA PHE A 123 -6.29 3.46 10.41
C PHE A 123 -5.19 2.39 10.49
N CYS A 124 -4.56 2.19 11.65
CA CYS A 124 -3.64 1.07 11.85
C CYS A 124 -4.37 -0.28 11.72
N VAL A 125 -5.56 -0.42 12.32
CA VAL A 125 -6.39 -1.63 12.20
C VAL A 125 -6.83 -1.83 10.74
N LEU A 126 -7.27 -0.78 10.06
CA LEU A 126 -7.63 -0.84 8.65
C LEU A 126 -6.44 -1.30 7.79
N THR A 127 -5.25 -0.74 8.03
CA THR A 127 -4.01 -1.15 7.33
C THR A 127 -3.73 -2.64 7.54
N LEU A 128 -3.83 -3.11 8.78
CA LEU A 128 -3.63 -4.53 9.10
C LEU A 128 -4.66 -5.42 8.40
N ALA A 129 -5.93 -5.03 8.40
CA ALA A 129 -6.99 -5.78 7.71
C ALA A 129 -6.73 -5.87 6.20
N VAL A 130 -6.29 -4.77 5.56
CA VAL A 130 -5.93 -4.77 4.14
C VAL A 130 -4.71 -5.65 3.86
N VAL A 131 -3.69 -5.63 4.72
CA VAL A 131 -2.51 -6.51 4.59
C VAL A 131 -2.92 -7.97 4.68
N ILE A 132 -3.70 -8.35 5.70
CA ILE A 132 -4.16 -9.74 5.88
C ILE A 132 -5.02 -10.17 4.69
N GLY A 133 -5.98 -9.35 4.26
CA GLY A 133 -6.82 -9.64 3.10
C GLY A 133 -6.01 -9.78 1.81
N SER A 134 -5.01 -8.92 1.60
CA SER A 134 -4.13 -8.98 0.45
C SER A 134 -3.26 -10.25 0.45
N LEU A 135 -2.73 -10.63 1.60
CA LEU A 135 -1.98 -11.88 1.74
C LEU A 135 -2.85 -13.10 1.47
N TYR A 136 -4.11 -13.09 1.95
CA TYR A 136 -5.06 -14.15 1.68
C TYR A 136 -5.37 -14.29 0.18
N CYS A 137 -5.73 -13.20 -0.50
CA CYS A 137 -5.94 -13.19 -1.95
C CYS A 137 -4.71 -13.73 -2.67
N TYR A 138 -3.53 -13.27 -2.28
CA TYR A 138 -2.29 -13.70 -2.86
C TYR A 138 -2.04 -15.22 -2.72
N MET A 139 -2.38 -15.80 -1.56
CA MET A 139 -2.22 -17.24 -1.31
C MET A 139 -3.05 -18.10 -2.25
N ILE A 140 -4.26 -17.66 -2.62
CA ILE A 140 -5.18 -18.42 -3.48
C ILE A 140 -4.99 -18.09 -4.98
N TYR A 141 -4.42 -16.94 -5.31
CA TYR A 141 -4.26 -16.43 -6.68
C TYR A 141 -3.71 -17.47 -7.67
N TYR A 142 -2.66 -18.18 -7.27
CA TYR A 142 -1.99 -19.15 -8.14
C TYR A 142 -2.76 -20.44 -8.41
N ASN A 143 -3.84 -20.68 -7.65
CA ASN A 143 -4.68 -21.85 -7.80
C ASN A 143 -5.97 -21.53 -8.58
N LEU A 144 -6.14 -20.29 -9.03
CA LEU A 144 -7.34 -19.82 -9.68
C LEU A 144 -7.21 -19.81 -11.21
N GLU A 145 -8.33 -20.05 -11.89
CA GLU A 145 -8.45 -19.89 -13.34
C GLU A 145 -8.32 -18.43 -13.77
N LYS A 146 -8.00 -18.18 -15.04
CA LYS A 146 -7.68 -16.85 -15.59
C LYS A 146 -8.56 -15.70 -15.08
N TRP A 147 -9.90 -15.84 -15.18
CA TRP A 147 -10.82 -14.78 -14.74
C TRP A 147 -10.91 -14.65 -13.22
N LYS A 148 -10.93 -15.76 -12.52
CA LYS A 148 -10.93 -15.76 -11.05
C LYS A 148 -9.62 -15.20 -10.51
N GLY A 149 -8.50 -15.60 -11.09
CA GLY A 149 -7.19 -15.05 -10.75
C GLY A 149 -7.12 -13.55 -11.03
N TYR A 150 -7.67 -13.07 -12.16
CA TYR A 150 -7.71 -11.63 -12.45
C TYR A 150 -8.49 -10.85 -11.38
N ILE A 151 -9.68 -11.31 -10.99
CA ILE A 151 -10.48 -10.67 -9.95
C ILE A 151 -9.77 -10.70 -8.60
N ASP A 152 -9.21 -11.85 -8.24
CA ASP A 152 -8.51 -12.06 -6.97
C ASP A 152 -7.26 -11.18 -6.86
N GLY A 153 -6.45 -11.07 -7.91
CA GLY A 153 -5.28 -10.19 -7.93
C GLY A 153 -5.65 -8.69 -7.97
N PHE A 154 -6.85 -8.34 -8.46
CA PHE A 154 -7.36 -6.97 -8.48
C PHE A 154 -7.88 -6.52 -7.10
N LEU A 155 -8.40 -7.45 -6.31
CA LEU A 155 -9.03 -7.17 -5.02
C LEU A 155 -8.12 -6.48 -4.01
N PRO A 156 -6.86 -6.88 -3.79
CA PRO A 156 -5.92 -6.17 -2.93
C PRO A 156 -5.73 -4.70 -3.31
N LEU A 157 -5.66 -4.41 -4.61
CA LEU A 157 -5.49 -3.06 -5.11
C LEU A 157 -6.73 -2.19 -4.86
N VAL A 158 -7.92 -2.76 -4.98
CA VAL A 158 -9.18 -2.10 -4.64
C VAL A 158 -9.23 -1.79 -3.14
N MET A 159 -8.86 -2.76 -2.29
CA MET A 159 -8.81 -2.56 -0.84
C MET A 159 -7.85 -1.43 -0.46
N VAL A 160 -6.65 -1.42 -1.03
CA VAL A 160 -5.67 -0.33 -0.86
C VAL A 160 -6.23 1.01 -1.34
N GLY A 161 -6.84 1.04 -2.52
CA GLY A 161 -7.46 2.25 -3.09
C GLY A 161 -8.54 2.82 -2.19
N ILE A 162 -9.44 1.98 -1.68
CA ILE A 162 -10.50 2.38 -0.75
C ILE A 162 -9.90 2.92 0.55
N ALA A 163 -8.92 2.23 1.14
CA ALA A 163 -8.25 2.68 2.36
C ALA A 163 -7.61 4.06 2.19
N MET A 164 -6.95 4.31 1.03
CA MET A 164 -6.36 5.60 0.70
C MET A 164 -7.41 6.70 0.51
N LEU A 165 -8.56 6.40 -0.11
CA LEU A 165 -9.65 7.35 -0.28
C LEU A 165 -10.29 7.71 1.07
N ILE A 166 -10.52 6.73 1.95
CA ILE A 166 -11.04 6.97 3.31
C ILE A 166 -10.09 7.88 4.08
N MET A 167 -8.77 7.62 4.01
CA MET A 167 -7.79 8.46 4.68
C MET A 167 -7.76 9.88 4.10
N ALA A 168 -7.81 10.03 2.78
CA ALA A 168 -7.88 11.35 2.13
C ALA A 168 -9.17 12.11 2.53
N GLY A 169 -10.31 11.43 2.57
CA GLY A 169 -11.58 11.99 3.04
C GLY A 169 -11.53 12.44 4.49
N ALA A 170 -10.94 11.64 5.38
CA ALA A 170 -10.76 12.00 6.79
C ALA A 170 -9.86 13.23 6.98
N MET A 171 -8.84 13.41 6.13
CA MET A 171 -7.99 14.60 6.13
C MET A 171 -8.76 15.85 5.69
N LEU A 172 -9.61 15.73 4.65
CA LEU A 172 -10.40 16.86 4.14
C LEU A 172 -11.49 17.30 5.12
N TYR A 173 -12.08 16.34 5.83
CA TYR A 173 -13.13 16.63 6.83
C TYR A 173 -12.58 17.38 8.06
N LYS A 174 -11.30 17.20 8.39
CA LYS A 174 -10.67 17.84 9.55
C LYS A 174 -9.96 19.17 9.25
N LYS A 175 -9.91 19.59 7.99
CA LYS A 175 -9.32 20.85 7.58
C LYS A 175 -10.35 21.99 7.65
#